data_12451a4908aab1d2923356e23c43eb0c
#
_entry.id   12451a4908aab1d2923356e23c43eb0c
#
_cell.length_a   1.000
_cell.length_b   1.000
_cell.length_c   1.000
_cell.angle_alpha   90.00
_cell.angle_beta   90.00
_cell.angle_gamma   90.00
#
_symmetry.space_group_name_H-M   'P 1'
#
loop_
_entity.id
_entity.type
_entity.pdbx_description
1 polymer ?
#
loop_
_entity_poly.entity_id
_entity_poly.type
_entity_poly.pdbx_seq_one_letter_code
_entity_poly.pdbx_strand_id
1 'polypeptide(L)'
;MTLNDPSDFDLVLSGGSYRLLRDSARSKFTQPASTRGIAKLYTLADGQSLIYVGIAQQPMSARLGYGLRANGKSGYWGYKWKGLEKTVQLSVWTGMLDGAYASLRELETIEAEVAFLCRQQSGQWPTHQHEIHFYPSSQWHRDAANKIYSHVVRARG
;
A
#
# COMPACT_ATOMS: atom_id res chain seq x y z
N MET A 1 5.11 -7.53 -17.46
CA MET A 1 4.26 -6.59 -16.68
C MET A 1 4.96 -5.24 -16.57
N THR A 2 4.19 -4.20 -16.61
CA THR A 2 4.68 -2.83 -16.39
C THR A 2 4.00 -2.27 -15.13
N LEU A 3 4.80 -1.80 -14.18
CA LEU A 3 4.28 -1.11 -13.01
C LEU A 3 4.05 0.35 -13.39
N ASN A 4 2.83 0.86 -13.16
CA ASN A 4 2.52 2.26 -13.40
C ASN A 4 3.19 3.13 -12.33
N ASP A 5 3.43 4.40 -12.67
CA ASP A 5 3.95 5.35 -11.67
C ASP A 5 2.97 5.47 -10.50
N PRO A 6 3.48 5.54 -9.28
CA PRO A 6 2.60 5.62 -8.11
C PRO A 6 1.94 6.97 -7.97
N SER A 7 0.79 6.97 -7.30
CA SER A 7 0.20 8.20 -6.74
C SER A 7 0.65 8.32 -5.30
N ASP A 8 1.34 9.42 -4.98
CA ASP A 8 1.90 9.67 -3.66
C ASP A 8 1.10 10.72 -2.90
N PHE A 9 0.87 10.47 -1.62
CA PHE A 9 0.11 11.36 -0.74
C PHE A 9 0.74 11.40 0.64
N ASP A 10 0.48 12.49 1.36
CA ASP A 10 0.61 12.51 2.81
C ASP A 10 -0.72 12.10 3.41
N LEU A 11 -0.69 11.12 4.30
CA LEU A 11 -1.85 10.60 5.00
C LEU A 11 -1.76 11.05 6.46
N VAL A 12 -2.60 12.00 6.84
CA VAL A 12 -2.63 12.53 8.21
C VAL A 12 -3.62 11.70 9.02
N LEU A 13 -3.09 10.93 9.98
CA LEU A 13 -3.88 10.02 10.80
C LEU A 13 -4.19 10.66 12.15
N SER A 14 -5.45 10.65 12.54
CA SER A 14 -5.89 11.17 13.83
C SER A 14 -7.28 10.62 14.20
N GLY A 15 -7.41 10.11 15.42
CA GLY A 15 -8.70 9.68 15.97
C GLY A 15 -9.39 8.57 15.17
N GLY A 16 -8.64 7.66 14.55
CA GLY A 16 -9.21 6.59 13.71
C GLY A 16 -9.74 7.08 12.38
N SER A 17 -9.32 8.26 11.95
CA SER A 17 -9.73 8.93 10.72
C SER A 17 -8.50 9.41 9.97
N TYR A 18 -8.67 9.88 8.73
CA TYR A 18 -7.55 10.37 7.94
C TYR A 18 -7.91 11.61 7.14
N ARG A 19 -6.90 12.40 6.81
CA ARG A 19 -6.95 13.43 5.78
C ARG A 19 -5.90 13.12 4.73
N LEU A 20 -6.25 13.30 3.48
CA LEU A 20 -5.35 13.06 2.35
C LEU A 20 -4.83 14.39 1.85
N LEU A 21 -3.51 14.55 1.82
CA LEU A 21 -2.85 15.74 1.32
C LEU A 21 -1.89 15.38 0.18
N ARG A 22 -1.76 16.30 -0.76
CA ARG A 22 -0.74 16.25 -1.81
C ARG A 22 -0.18 17.67 -1.94
N ASP A 23 1.16 17.77 -1.87
CA ASP A 23 1.86 19.06 -1.91
C ASP A 23 1.30 20.04 -0.87
N SER A 24 1.08 19.56 0.33
CA SER A 24 0.55 20.29 1.50
C SER A 24 -0.88 20.81 1.33
N ALA A 25 -1.59 20.41 0.27
CA ALA A 25 -2.98 20.79 0.02
C ALA A 25 -3.89 19.56 0.12
N ARG A 26 -5.14 19.79 0.57
CA ARG A 26 -6.15 18.74 0.63
C ARG A 26 -6.35 18.12 -0.75
N SER A 27 -6.39 16.80 -0.80
CA SER A 27 -6.49 16.05 -2.04
C SER A 27 -7.54 14.94 -1.92
N LYS A 28 -7.84 14.29 -3.04
CA LYS A 28 -8.66 13.08 -3.09
C LYS A 28 -8.05 12.10 -4.08
N PHE A 29 -8.45 10.84 -3.94
CA PHE A 29 -8.04 9.82 -4.89
C PHE A 29 -8.72 10.07 -6.24
N THR A 30 -7.95 9.86 -7.30
CA THR A 30 -8.43 9.90 -8.67
C THR A 30 -8.23 8.51 -9.30
N GLN A 31 -8.70 8.31 -10.52
CA GLN A 31 -8.49 7.06 -11.22
C GLN A 31 -6.99 6.79 -11.43
N PRO A 32 -6.51 5.54 -11.30
CA PRO A 32 -7.26 4.30 -11.02
C PRO A 32 -7.47 4.02 -9.52
N ALA A 33 -6.86 4.78 -8.63
CA ALA A 33 -6.95 4.52 -7.17
C ALA A 33 -8.39 4.61 -6.66
N SER A 34 -9.21 5.48 -7.26
CA SER A 34 -10.62 5.66 -6.88
C SER A 34 -11.56 4.66 -7.57
N THR A 35 -11.08 3.80 -8.45
CA THR A 35 -11.93 2.94 -9.28
C THR A 35 -12.12 1.57 -8.66
N ARG A 36 -13.37 1.19 -8.43
CA ARG A 36 -13.75 -0.16 -7.97
C ARG A 36 -13.41 -1.19 -9.04
N GLY A 37 -12.89 -2.33 -8.62
CA GLY A 37 -12.57 -3.44 -9.50
C GLY A 37 -11.16 -3.43 -10.08
N ILE A 38 -10.47 -2.31 -10.04
CA ILE A 38 -9.05 -2.23 -10.39
C ILE A 38 -8.23 -2.59 -9.16
N ALA A 39 -7.38 -3.61 -9.28
CA ALA A 39 -6.51 -4.03 -8.18
C ALA A 39 -5.40 -2.99 -7.95
N LYS A 40 -5.17 -2.64 -6.69
CA LYS A 40 -4.14 -1.70 -6.25
C LYS A 40 -3.27 -2.36 -5.20
N LEU A 41 -2.01 -2.01 -5.23
CA LEU A 41 -1.09 -2.24 -4.12
C LEU A 41 -0.79 -0.88 -3.52
N TYR A 42 -0.78 -0.78 -2.19
CA TYR A 42 -0.48 0.48 -1.53
C TYR A 42 0.50 0.26 -0.39
N THR A 43 1.33 1.26 -0.17
CA THR A 43 2.37 1.22 0.85
C THR A 43 2.23 2.41 1.78
N LEU A 44 2.52 2.19 3.06
CA LEU A 44 2.65 3.26 4.03
C LEU A 44 4.09 3.29 4.54
N ALA A 45 4.65 4.48 4.60
CA ALA A 45 5.99 4.70 5.12
C ALA A 45 5.96 5.78 6.19
N ASP A 46 6.73 5.56 7.25
CA ASP A 46 7.01 6.57 8.26
C ASP A 46 8.45 7.01 8.05
N GLY A 47 8.62 8.18 7.42
CA GLY A 47 9.92 8.59 6.93
C GLY A 47 10.43 7.62 5.86
N GLN A 48 11.56 6.99 6.12
CA GLN A 48 12.17 6.01 5.21
C GLN A 48 11.83 4.57 5.56
N SER A 49 10.99 4.35 6.58
CA SER A 49 10.64 3.02 7.04
C SER A 49 9.30 2.57 6.46
N LEU A 50 9.30 1.48 5.74
CA LEU A 50 8.07 0.84 5.29
C LEU A 50 7.38 0.22 6.51
N ILE A 51 6.16 0.68 6.81
CA ILE A 51 5.40 0.17 7.94
C ILE A 51 4.26 -0.76 7.53
N TYR A 52 3.81 -0.70 6.28
CA TYR A 52 2.71 -1.53 5.80
C TYR A 52 2.70 -1.59 4.28
N VAL A 53 2.36 -2.76 3.76
CA VAL A 53 2.01 -2.96 2.35
C VAL A 53 0.70 -3.75 2.30
N GLY A 54 -0.23 -3.34 1.45
CA GLY A 54 -1.53 -3.98 1.32
C GLY A 54 -2.03 -3.95 -0.11
N ILE A 55 -3.12 -4.68 -0.35
CA ILE A 55 -3.79 -4.73 -1.65
C ILE A 55 -5.28 -4.44 -1.48
N ALA A 56 -5.90 -3.94 -2.53
CA ALA A 56 -7.33 -3.64 -2.54
C ALA A 56 -7.89 -3.68 -3.95
N GLN A 57 -9.17 -4.05 -4.07
CA GLN A 57 -9.96 -3.84 -5.29
C GLN A 57 -11.04 -2.78 -5.09
N GLN A 58 -11.32 -2.44 -3.85
CA GLN A 58 -12.22 -1.31 -3.54
C GLN A 58 -11.56 0.02 -3.95
N PRO A 59 -12.32 1.09 -4.11
CA PRO A 59 -11.76 2.43 -4.14
C PRO A 59 -10.92 2.66 -2.87
N MET A 60 -9.80 3.34 -3.00
CA MET A 60 -8.88 3.51 -1.86
C MET A 60 -9.54 4.21 -0.67
N SER A 61 -10.42 5.18 -0.91
CA SER A 61 -11.15 5.84 0.18
C SER A 61 -12.00 4.85 0.98
N ALA A 62 -12.69 3.94 0.29
CA ALA A 62 -13.51 2.91 0.92
C ALA A 62 -12.64 1.92 1.71
N ARG A 63 -11.51 1.49 1.13
CA ARG A 63 -10.59 0.54 1.78
C ARG A 63 -9.98 1.14 3.05
N LEU A 64 -9.49 2.36 2.98
CA LEU A 64 -8.89 3.03 4.15
C LEU A 64 -9.94 3.26 5.24
N GLY A 65 -11.11 3.76 4.87
CA GLY A 65 -12.19 4.00 5.83
C GLY A 65 -12.63 2.73 6.53
N TYR A 66 -12.78 1.63 5.79
CA TYR A 66 -13.17 0.34 6.36
C TYR A 66 -12.11 -0.17 7.35
N GLY A 67 -10.83 -0.13 6.96
CA GLY A 67 -9.73 -0.59 7.81
C GLY A 67 -9.54 0.24 9.08
N LEU A 68 -9.84 1.53 9.02
CA LEU A 68 -9.71 2.44 10.16
C LEU A 68 -10.89 2.33 11.14
N ARG A 69 -12.10 2.02 10.65
CA ARG A 69 -13.32 1.95 11.47
C ARG A 69 -13.62 0.57 12.05
N ALA A 70 -12.98 -0.48 11.54
CA ALA A 70 -13.24 -1.85 11.95
C ALA A 70 -12.96 -2.03 13.45
N ASN A 71 -13.83 -2.77 14.13
CA ASN A 71 -13.79 -2.95 15.59
C ASN A 71 -13.99 -4.40 16.04
N GLY A 72 -13.89 -5.36 15.11
CA GLY A 72 -14.04 -6.79 15.39
C GLY A 72 -15.44 -7.33 15.38
N LYS A 73 -16.48 -6.50 15.20
CA LYS A 73 -17.88 -6.96 15.22
C LYS A 73 -18.19 -8.00 14.15
N SER A 74 -17.55 -7.91 12.99
CA SER A 74 -17.69 -8.87 11.89
C SER A 74 -16.51 -9.82 11.79
N GLY A 75 -15.67 -9.91 12.82
CA GLY A 75 -14.43 -10.70 12.81
C GLY A 75 -13.23 -9.96 12.24
N TYR A 76 -13.43 -8.77 11.66
CA TYR A 76 -12.34 -7.97 11.11
C TYR A 76 -11.99 -6.82 12.07
N TRP A 77 -10.73 -6.76 12.48
CA TRP A 77 -10.23 -5.78 13.46
C TRP A 77 -9.60 -4.53 12.84
N GLY A 78 -9.49 -4.50 11.51
CA GLY A 78 -8.90 -3.37 10.80
C GLY A 78 -7.38 -3.37 10.78
N TYR A 79 -6.83 -2.22 10.40
CA TYR A 79 -5.39 -2.07 10.31
C TYR A 79 -4.71 -2.08 11.68
N LYS A 80 -3.54 -2.72 11.76
CA LYS A 80 -2.70 -2.65 12.96
C LYS A 80 -2.21 -1.23 13.23
N TRP A 81 -2.14 -0.40 12.20
CA TRP A 81 -1.69 0.99 12.29
C TRP A 81 -2.83 1.99 12.54
N LYS A 82 -4.05 1.53 12.73
CA LYS A 82 -5.24 2.41 12.86
C LYS A 82 -5.20 3.35 14.05
N GLY A 83 -4.37 3.07 15.06
CA GLY A 83 -4.20 3.91 16.24
C GLY A 83 -3.11 4.96 16.12
N LEU A 84 -2.43 5.07 15.00
CA LEU A 84 -1.39 6.07 14.82
C LEU A 84 -1.96 7.48 14.78
N GLU A 85 -1.25 8.41 15.42
CA GLU A 85 -1.58 9.83 15.48
C GLU A 85 -0.41 10.61 14.87
N LYS A 86 -0.26 10.52 13.55
CA LYS A 86 0.87 11.15 12.84
C LYS A 86 0.62 11.18 11.33
N THR A 87 1.47 11.86 10.61
CA THR A 87 1.48 11.87 9.16
C THR A 87 2.41 10.77 8.64
N VAL A 88 1.90 9.94 7.75
CA VAL A 88 2.67 8.91 7.05
C VAL A 88 2.55 9.12 5.54
N GLN A 89 3.43 8.52 4.76
CA GLN A 89 3.40 8.62 3.31
C GLN A 89 2.67 7.42 2.73
N LEU A 90 1.66 7.70 1.91
CA LEU A 90 0.89 6.70 1.18
C LEU A 90 1.28 6.72 -0.28
N SER A 91 1.61 5.57 -0.84
CA SER A 91 1.82 5.41 -2.29
C SER A 91 0.86 4.34 -2.79
N VAL A 92 0.17 4.62 -3.90
CA VAL A 92 -0.80 3.70 -4.52
C VAL A 92 -0.30 3.31 -5.90
N TRP A 93 -0.25 2.02 -6.15
CA TRP A 93 0.34 1.42 -7.34
C TRP A 93 -0.68 0.57 -8.09
N THR A 94 -0.59 0.57 -9.41
CA THR A 94 -1.28 -0.39 -10.28
C THR A 94 -0.27 -0.95 -11.27
N GLY A 95 -0.60 -2.07 -11.87
CA GLY A 95 0.24 -2.68 -12.90
C GLY A 95 -0.54 -3.00 -14.15
N MET A 96 0.17 -3.11 -15.29
CA MET A 96 -0.39 -3.54 -16.56
C MET A 96 0.24 -4.86 -16.96
N LEU A 97 -0.60 -5.81 -17.38
CA LEU A 97 -0.17 -7.11 -17.88
C LEU A 97 -1.03 -7.45 -19.11
N ASP A 98 -0.36 -7.66 -20.24
CA ASP A 98 -1.02 -8.02 -21.50
C ASP A 98 -2.18 -7.06 -21.89
N GLY A 99 -1.95 -5.76 -21.73
CA GLY A 99 -2.88 -4.71 -22.13
C GLY A 99 -4.03 -4.46 -21.17
N ALA A 100 -4.05 -5.10 -20.01
CA ALA A 100 -5.06 -4.92 -18.98
C ALA A 100 -4.42 -4.64 -17.62
N TYR A 101 -5.19 -4.14 -16.65
CA TYR A 101 -4.69 -4.00 -15.28
C TYR A 101 -4.34 -5.38 -14.71
N ALA A 102 -3.20 -5.45 -14.03
CA ALA A 102 -2.78 -6.66 -13.34
C ALA A 102 -3.83 -7.07 -12.30
N SER A 103 -4.06 -8.37 -12.15
CA SER A 103 -5.03 -8.91 -11.22
C SER A 103 -4.62 -8.74 -9.76
N LEU A 104 -5.58 -8.91 -8.87
CA LEU A 104 -5.32 -8.90 -7.43
C LEU A 104 -4.26 -9.95 -7.05
N ARG A 105 -4.32 -11.15 -7.66
CA ARG A 105 -3.35 -12.22 -7.41
C ARG A 105 -1.92 -11.82 -7.77
N GLU A 106 -1.76 -11.12 -8.89
CA GLU A 106 -0.45 -10.61 -9.30
C GLU A 106 0.09 -9.59 -8.30
N LEU A 107 -0.76 -8.68 -7.85
CA LEU A 107 -0.38 -7.68 -6.87
C LEU A 107 -0.14 -8.29 -5.48
N GLU A 108 -0.89 -9.34 -5.12
CA GLU A 108 -0.66 -10.08 -3.88
C GLU A 108 0.72 -10.75 -3.87
N THR A 109 1.13 -11.30 -5.01
CA THR A 109 2.47 -11.86 -5.18
C THR A 109 3.54 -10.79 -4.98
N ILE A 110 3.33 -9.60 -5.55
CA ILE A 110 4.24 -8.46 -5.39
C ILE A 110 4.25 -7.96 -3.94
N GLU A 111 3.09 -7.90 -3.30
CA GLU A 111 2.98 -7.52 -1.88
C GLU A 111 3.91 -8.36 -1.00
N ALA A 112 3.86 -9.68 -1.18
CA ALA A 112 4.72 -10.60 -0.43
C ALA A 112 6.20 -10.35 -0.69
N GLU A 113 6.57 -10.09 -1.94
CA GLU A 113 7.95 -9.77 -2.30
C GLU A 113 8.42 -8.44 -1.71
N VAL A 114 7.55 -7.44 -1.66
CA VAL A 114 7.87 -6.14 -1.02
C VAL A 114 8.12 -6.33 0.47
N ALA A 115 7.26 -7.08 1.15
CA ALA A 115 7.41 -7.35 2.57
C ALA A 115 8.70 -8.14 2.84
N PHE A 116 9.02 -9.12 1.99
CA PHE A 116 10.26 -9.88 2.09
C PHE A 116 11.50 -8.99 1.89
N LEU A 117 11.48 -8.08 0.92
CA LEU A 117 12.58 -7.12 0.72
C LEU A 117 12.78 -6.25 1.95
N CYS A 118 11.71 -5.81 2.57
CA CYS A 118 11.79 -5.06 3.82
C CYS A 118 12.50 -5.86 4.89
N ARG A 119 12.14 -7.13 5.08
CA ARG A 119 12.80 -8.03 6.02
C ARG A 119 14.28 -8.23 5.68
N GLN A 120 14.59 -8.42 4.40
CA GLN A 120 15.94 -8.66 3.94
C GLN A 120 16.84 -7.43 4.10
N GLN A 121 16.33 -6.24 3.74
CA GLN A 121 17.11 -5.01 3.71
C GLN A 121 17.20 -4.32 5.07
N SER A 122 16.13 -4.33 5.86
CA SER A 122 16.06 -3.65 7.16
C SER A 122 16.25 -4.58 8.34
N GLY A 123 16.21 -5.88 8.14
CA GLY A 123 16.26 -6.87 9.22
C GLY A 123 14.91 -7.15 9.87
N GLN A 124 13.85 -6.46 9.48
CA GLN A 124 12.52 -6.59 10.08
C GLN A 124 11.43 -6.57 9.00
N TRP A 125 10.33 -7.29 9.26
CA TRP A 125 9.11 -7.15 8.47
C TRP A 125 8.56 -5.73 8.65
N PRO A 126 7.69 -5.24 7.73
CA PRO A 126 7.01 -3.96 7.95
C PRO A 126 6.33 -3.96 9.32
N THR A 127 6.48 -2.86 10.07
CA THR A 127 6.13 -2.79 11.50
C THR A 127 4.68 -3.17 11.80
N HIS A 128 3.75 -2.81 10.93
CA HIS A 128 2.31 -3.03 11.13
C HIS A 128 1.73 -4.01 10.11
N GLN A 129 2.54 -4.94 9.61
CA GLN A 129 2.11 -5.87 8.59
C GLN A 129 1.15 -6.91 9.15
N HIS A 130 0.12 -7.23 8.35
CA HIS A 130 -0.77 -8.36 8.55
C HIS A 130 -0.18 -9.62 7.93
N GLU A 131 -0.91 -10.72 8.01
CA GLU A 131 -0.57 -11.97 7.36
C GLU A 131 -0.27 -11.78 5.87
N ILE A 132 0.78 -12.44 5.41
CA ILE A 132 1.24 -12.36 4.03
C ILE A 132 1.16 -13.75 3.41
N HIS A 133 0.61 -13.83 2.21
CA HIS A 133 0.54 -15.07 1.45
C HIS A 133 1.60 -15.06 0.35
N PHE A 134 2.53 -16.02 0.43
CA PHE A 134 3.57 -16.16 -0.56
C PHE A 134 3.10 -17.09 -1.69
N TYR A 135 3.24 -16.63 -2.92
CA TYR A 135 3.01 -17.40 -4.12
C TYR A 135 4.31 -17.51 -4.91
N PRO A 136 4.44 -18.54 -5.79
CA PRO A 136 5.59 -18.57 -6.67
C PRO A 136 5.69 -17.27 -7.47
N SER A 137 6.84 -16.62 -7.41
CA SER A 137 7.07 -15.33 -8.07
C SER A 137 7.95 -15.49 -9.30
N SER A 138 7.67 -14.68 -10.32
CA SER A 138 8.50 -14.54 -11.50
C SER A 138 9.45 -13.36 -11.34
N GLN A 139 10.42 -13.24 -12.25
CA GLN A 139 11.38 -12.13 -12.20
C GLN A 139 10.67 -10.77 -12.21
N TRP A 140 9.59 -10.62 -13.01
CA TRP A 140 8.90 -9.34 -13.09
C TRP A 140 8.16 -8.97 -11.79
N HIS A 141 7.71 -9.96 -11.00
CA HIS A 141 7.16 -9.69 -9.66
C HIS A 141 8.24 -9.11 -8.76
N ARG A 142 9.45 -9.71 -8.81
CA ARG A 142 10.57 -9.27 -8.00
C ARG A 142 11.09 -7.90 -8.45
N ASP A 143 11.12 -7.66 -9.76
CA ASP A 143 11.51 -6.35 -10.32
C ASP A 143 10.53 -5.26 -9.89
N ALA A 144 9.23 -5.54 -9.94
CA ALA A 144 8.20 -4.62 -9.48
C ALA A 144 8.35 -4.34 -7.97
N ALA A 145 8.56 -5.38 -7.18
CA ALA A 145 8.77 -5.24 -5.74
C ALA A 145 10.00 -4.38 -5.42
N ASN A 146 11.10 -4.56 -6.15
CA ASN A 146 12.29 -3.73 -6.00
C ASN A 146 12.01 -2.26 -6.30
N LYS A 147 11.25 -1.98 -7.35
CA LYS A 147 10.84 -0.60 -7.69
C LYS A 147 10.02 0.03 -6.57
N ILE A 148 9.05 -0.71 -6.05
CA ILE A 148 8.17 -0.24 -4.98
C ILE A 148 8.97 0.01 -3.71
N TYR A 149 9.76 -0.95 -3.27
CA TYR A 149 10.55 -0.82 -2.05
C TYR A 149 11.54 0.34 -2.15
N SER A 150 12.25 0.45 -3.27
CA SER A 150 13.20 1.54 -3.50
C SER A 150 12.52 2.91 -3.48
N HIS A 151 11.32 3.04 -4.04
CA HIS A 151 10.56 4.28 -4.02
C HIS A 151 10.20 4.68 -2.59
N VAL A 152 9.78 3.72 -1.79
CA VAL A 152 9.31 3.96 -0.41
C VAL A 152 10.45 4.34 0.52
N VAL A 153 11.59 3.66 0.42
CA VAL A 153 12.73 3.87 1.33
C VAL A 153 13.71 4.95 0.84
N ARG A 154 13.59 5.37 -0.42
CA ARG A 154 14.35 6.51 -0.88
C ARG A 154 13.96 7.74 -0.10
N ALA A 155 14.96 8.41 0.40
CA ALA A 155 14.79 9.64 1.10
C ALA A 155 13.80 10.56 0.41
N ARG A 156 12.66 10.75 1.02
CA ARG A 156 11.88 11.95 0.85
C ARG A 156 12.59 13.01 1.68
N GLY A 157 13.77 13.29 1.22
CA GLY A 157 14.56 14.35 1.83
C GLY A 157 14.30 15.64 1.15
#